data_aff022959ad53a6bd7e1f7436d2fcea5
#
_entry.id   aff022959ad53a6bd7e1f7436d2fcea5
#
_cell.length_a   1.000
_cell.length_b   1.000
_cell.length_c   1.000
_cell.angle_alpha   90.00
_cell.angle_beta   90.00
_cell.angle_gamma   90.00
#
_symmetry.space_group_name_H-M   'P 1'
#
loop_
_entity.id
_entity.type
_entity.pdbx_description
1 polymer ?
#
loop_
_entity_poly.entity_id
_entity_poly.type
_entity_poly.pdbx_seq_one_letter_code
_entity_poly.pdbx_strand_id
1 'polypeptide(L)'
;WLQRNLGYTAIWAGLATAPIGILPVLLAPLIGKHAGKFDLRMLASLAFIAMATTSFLRSGFNLDVDFEHVAWVQLLQGIGVALFFMPVLQILLSDLEPHEISAGSGLMTFVRTLGGSFAASLTTYAWSQRTAVHHAQLTEHIAATDPSILEHVTRYGGGDLQRGAAVVESMIT
;
A
#
# COMPACT_ATOMS: atom_id res chain seq x y z
N TRP A 1 -2.83 -2.59 -6.89
CA TRP A 1 -4.24 -2.54 -6.61
C TRP A 1 -4.95 -1.54 -7.52
N LEU A 2 -4.50 -0.28 -7.64
CA LEU A 2 -5.08 0.75 -8.51
C LEU A 2 -5.20 0.32 -9.98
N GLN A 3 -4.18 -0.36 -10.51
CA GLN A 3 -4.18 -0.83 -11.89
C GLN A 3 -5.00 -2.11 -12.10
N ARG A 4 -4.96 -3.05 -11.14
CA ARG A 4 -5.61 -4.35 -11.28
C ARG A 4 -7.10 -4.32 -10.95
N ASN A 5 -7.48 -3.55 -9.93
CA ASN A 5 -8.84 -3.56 -9.38
C ASN A 5 -9.67 -2.34 -9.82
N LEU A 6 -9.04 -1.17 -9.97
CA LEU A 6 -9.71 0.06 -10.42
C LEU A 6 -9.49 0.38 -11.90
N GLY A 7 -8.73 -0.45 -12.64
CA GLY A 7 -8.50 -0.26 -14.08
C GLY A 7 -7.70 1.00 -14.43
N TYR A 8 -6.98 1.60 -13.46
CA TYR A 8 -6.19 2.80 -13.71
C TYR A 8 -5.03 2.49 -14.65
N THR A 9 -4.78 3.39 -15.62
CA THR A 9 -3.54 3.34 -16.39
C THR A 9 -2.34 3.61 -15.48
N ALA A 10 -1.14 3.22 -15.91
CA ALA A 10 0.10 3.46 -15.16
C ALA A 10 0.30 4.94 -14.81
N ILE A 11 -0.11 5.85 -15.72
CA ILE A 11 -0.03 7.29 -15.54
C ILE A 11 -0.98 7.75 -14.43
N TRP A 12 -2.24 7.34 -14.46
CA TRP A 12 -3.22 7.71 -13.44
C TRP A 12 -2.89 7.13 -12.07
N ALA A 13 -2.40 5.89 -12.03
CA ALA A 13 -1.92 5.28 -10.79
C ALA A 13 -0.71 6.03 -10.22
N GLY A 14 0.21 6.48 -11.09
CA GLY A 14 1.35 7.31 -10.72
C GLY A 14 0.91 8.68 -10.15
N LEU A 15 -0.03 9.35 -10.80
CA LEU A 15 -0.58 10.63 -10.34
C LEU A 15 -1.30 10.51 -9.01
N ALA A 16 -2.08 9.42 -8.80
CA ALA A 16 -2.76 9.17 -7.53
C ALA A 16 -1.79 8.93 -6.37
N THR A 17 -0.62 8.36 -6.66
CA THR A 17 0.40 8.05 -5.64
C THR A 17 1.46 9.15 -5.50
N ALA A 18 1.62 10.06 -6.46
CA ALA A 18 2.60 11.15 -6.45
C ALA A 18 2.57 12.02 -5.17
N PRO A 19 1.41 12.33 -4.55
CA PRO A 19 1.35 13.17 -3.36
C PRO A 19 2.17 12.64 -2.18
N ILE A 20 2.41 11.33 -2.10
CA ILE A 20 3.24 10.74 -1.03
C ILE A 20 4.69 11.22 -1.09
N GLY A 21 5.21 11.51 -2.30
CA GLY A 21 6.58 11.99 -2.50
C GLY A 21 6.73 13.51 -2.41
N ILE A 22 5.68 14.26 -2.74
CA ILE A 22 5.72 15.72 -2.79
C ILE A 22 5.91 16.33 -1.40
N LEU A 23 5.13 15.87 -0.43
CA LEU A 23 5.19 16.41 0.94
C LEU A 23 6.54 16.21 1.63
N PRO A 24 7.18 15.04 1.60
CA PRO A 24 8.52 14.86 2.15
C PRO A 24 9.54 15.84 1.56
N VAL A 25 9.50 16.09 0.26
CA VAL A 25 10.42 17.03 -0.40
C VAL A 25 10.19 18.47 0.07
N LEU A 26 8.92 18.89 0.20
CA LEU A 26 8.58 20.23 0.67
C LEU A 26 8.84 20.43 2.17
N LEU A 27 8.59 19.40 2.98
CA LEU A 27 8.75 19.47 4.43
C LEU A 27 10.19 19.20 4.89
N ALA A 28 11.03 18.54 4.10
CA ALA A 28 12.40 18.23 4.46
C ALA A 28 13.21 19.45 4.93
N PRO A 29 13.26 20.59 4.22
CA PRO A 29 13.99 21.77 4.69
C PRO A 29 13.40 22.38 5.96
N LEU A 30 12.08 22.31 6.13
CA LEU A 30 11.37 22.82 7.29
C LEU A 30 11.67 21.98 8.54
N ILE A 31 11.59 20.68 8.41
CA ILE A 31 11.91 19.71 9.47
C ILE A 31 13.39 19.79 9.80
N GLY A 32 14.29 19.85 8.83
CA GLY A 32 15.73 19.97 9.03
C GLY A 32 16.11 21.23 9.81
N LYS A 33 15.49 22.37 9.51
CA LYS A 33 15.72 23.64 10.21
C LYS A 33 15.26 23.61 11.68
N HIS A 34 14.23 22.86 12.00
CA HIS A 34 13.63 22.79 13.32
C HIS A 34 14.00 21.52 14.10
N ALA A 35 14.69 20.57 13.47
CA ALA A 35 15.06 19.29 14.08
C ALA A 35 15.84 19.44 15.40
N GLY A 36 16.67 20.50 15.54
CA GLY A 36 17.37 20.78 16.78
C GLY A 36 16.50 21.31 17.95
N LYS A 37 15.24 21.66 17.67
CA LYS A 37 14.30 22.19 18.69
C LYS A 37 13.28 21.15 19.17
N PHE A 38 13.07 20.10 18.43
CA PHE A 38 12.11 19.05 18.74
C PHE A 38 12.84 17.78 19.18
N ASP A 39 12.23 17.04 20.08
CA ASP A 39 12.71 15.71 20.42
C ASP A 39 12.47 14.78 19.23
N LEU A 40 13.58 14.27 18.67
CA LEU A 40 13.57 13.37 17.50
C LEU A 40 12.73 12.11 17.75
N ARG A 41 12.70 11.64 19.00
CA ARG A 41 11.90 10.47 19.39
C ARG A 41 10.40 10.77 19.32
N MET A 42 10.01 11.98 19.71
CA MET A 42 8.62 12.44 19.62
C MET A 42 8.17 12.56 18.17
N LEU A 43 9.05 13.12 17.30
CA LEU A 43 8.76 13.19 15.85
C LEU A 43 8.61 11.80 15.22
N ALA A 44 9.48 10.87 15.57
CA ALA A 44 9.39 9.49 15.09
C ALA A 44 8.09 8.81 15.56
N SER A 45 7.69 9.00 16.82
CA SER A 45 6.43 8.46 17.34
C SER A 45 5.22 9.04 16.61
N LEU A 46 5.22 10.35 16.35
CA LEU A 46 4.17 11.01 15.58
C LEU A 46 4.10 10.49 14.14
N ALA A 47 5.25 10.22 13.53
CA ALA A 47 5.31 9.62 12.20
C ALA A 47 4.66 8.23 12.16
N PHE A 48 4.93 7.38 13.16
CA PHE A 48 4.28 6.06 13.27
C PHE A 48 2.77 6.17 13.45
N ILE A 49 2.30 7.12 14.27
CA ILE A 49 0.86 7.37 14.46
C ILE A 49 0.22 7.80 13.14
N ALA A 50 0.86 8.72 12.39
CA ALA A 50 0.37 9.15 11.09
C ALA A 50 0.31 7.99 10.08
N MET A 51 1.35 7.14 10.04
CA MET A 51 1.37 5.94 9.19
C MET A 51 0.30 4.92 9.58
N ALA A 52 0.09 4.70 10.88
CA ALA A 52 -0.96 3.80 11.37
C ALA A 52 -2.35 4.31 10.99
N THR A 53 -2.59 5.63 11.17
CA THR A 53 -3.86 6.27 10.80
C THR A 53 -4.14 6.14 9.30
N THR A 54 -3.15 6.40 8.45
CA THR A 54 -3.32 6.24 7.00
C THR A 54 -3.52 4.79 6.57
N SER A 55 -2.87 3.84 7.23
CA SER A 55 -3.10 2.41 7.01
C SER A 55 -4.51 2.00 7.40
N PHE A 56 -5.03 2.55 8.50
CA PHE A 56 -6.42 2.33 8.92
C PHE A 56 -7.42 2.93 7.92
N LEU A 57 -7.19 4.15 7.43
CA LEU A 57 -8.02 4.76 6.39
C LEU A 57 -8.05 3.92 5.10
N ARG A 58 -6.91 3.34 4.72
CA ARG A 58 -6.82 2.46 3.55
C ARG A 58 -7.57 1.13 3.72
N SER A 59 -7.76 0.66 4.94
CA SER A 59 -8.54 -0.57 5.19
C SER A 59 -10.01 -0.42 4.81
N GLY A 60 -10.51 0.82 4.75
CA GLY A 60 -11.86 1.15 4.29
C GLY A 60 -11.99 1.34 2.76
N PHE A 61 -10.91 1.18 2.00
CA PHE A 61 -10.98 1.30 0.54
C PHE A 61 -11.78 0.14 -0.06
N ASN A 62 -12.74 0.48 -0.92
CA ASN A 62 -13.53 -0.41 -1.73
C ASN A 62 -13.30 -0.12 -3.22
N LEU A 63 -14.00 -0.79 -4.11
CA LEU A 63 -13.86 -0.59 -5.55
C LEU A 63 -14.44 0.73 -6.07
N ASP A 64 -15.28 1.41 -5.25
CA ASP A 64 -15.92 2.68 -5.58
C ASP A 64 -15.13 3.90 -5.09
N VAL A 65 -13.86 3.71 -4.65
CA VAL A 65 -13.03 4.80 -4.13
C VAL A 65 -12.61 5.75 -5.26
N ASP A 66 -12.93 7.02 -5.08
CA ASP A 66 -12.57 8.08 -5.99
C ASP A 66 -11.07 8.40 -5.99
N PHE A 67 -10.56 8.86 -7.11
CA PHE A 67 -9.18 9.32 -7.27
C PHE A 67 -8.78 10.35 -6.22
N GLU A 68 -9.66 11.31 -5.94
CA GLU A 68 -9.39 12.37 -4.96
C GLU A 68 -9.19 11.82 -3.56
N HIS A 69 -10.01 10.85 -3.16
CA HIS A 69 -9.88 10.20 -1.85
C HIS A 69 -8.55 9.44 -1.71
N VAL A 70 -8.15 8.71 -2.75
CA VAL A 70 -6.84 8.04 -2.79
C VAL A 70 -5.71 9.04 -2.66
N ALA A 71 -5.74 10.13 -3.44
CA ALA A 71 -4.71 11.17 -3.44
C ALA A 71 -4.59 11.88 -2.06
N TRP A 72 -5.71 12.16 -1.38
CA TRP A 72 -5.72 12.73 -0.05
C TRP A 72 -5.08 11.81 1.00
N VAL A 73 -5.40 10.52 0.98
CA VAL A 73 -4.79 9.55 1.90
C VAL A 73 -3.29 9.40 1.62
N GLN A 74 -2.86 9.46 0.35
CA GLN A 74 -1.45 9.46 -0.01
C GLN A 74 -0.73 10.72 0.47
N LEU A 75 -1.37 11.88 0.37
CA LEU A 75 -0.85 13.14 0.88
C LEU A 75 -0.65 13.09 2.39
N LEU A 76 -1.64 12.57 3.13
CA LEU A 76 -1.55 12.38 4.58
C LEU A 76 -0.40 11.41 4.94
N GLN A 77 -0.23 10.33 4.18
CA GLN A 77 0.90 9.42 4.35
C GLN A 77 2.25 10.09 4.08
N GLY A 78 2.30 11.02 3.13
CA GLY A 78 3.50 11.82 2.86
C GLY A 78 4.00 12.58 4.08
N ILE A 79 3.09 13.08 4.94
CA ILE A 79 3.45 13.70 6.23
C ILE A 79 4.15 12.67 7.13
N GLY A 80 3.58 11.48 7.27
CA GLY A 80 4.19 10.40 8.06
C GLY A 80 5.58 10.03 7.56
N VAL A 81 5.74 9.91 6.25
CA VAL A 81 7.04 9.61 5.61
C VAL A 81 8.05 10.72 5.87
N ALA A 82 7.66 12.00 5.74
CA ALA A 82 8.52 13.15 5.99
C ALA A 82 9.01 13.20 7.45
N LEU A 83 8.09 13.00 8.39
CA LEU A 83 8.40 13.00 9.82
C LEU A 83 9.22 11.77 10.27
N PHE A 84 9.18 10.68 9.51
CA PHE A 84 9.93 9.46 9.82
C PHE A 84 11.38 9.53 9.36
N PHE A 85 11.60 9.89 8.09
CA PHE A 85 12.93 9.74 7.47
C PHE A 85 13.99 10.61 8.12
N MET A 86 13.71 11.88 8.37
CA MET A 86 14.69 12.83 8.90
C MET A 86 15.13 12.50 10.34
N PRO A 87 14.20 12.31 11.30
CA PRO A 87 14.60 11.99 12.67
C PRO A 87 15.32 10.64 12.78
N VAL A 88 14.86 9.63 12.07
CA VAL A 88 15.47 8.29 12.10
C VAL A 88 16.89 8.33 11.55
N LEU A 89 17.11 9.04 10.45
CA LEU A 89 18.45 9.21 9.89
C LEU A 89 19.37 9.95 10.87
N GLN A 90 18.88 11.03 11.49
CA GLN A 90 19.68 11.80 12.46
C GLN A 90 20.02 10.97 13.70
N ILE A 91 19.07 10.23 14.26
CA ILE A 91 19.30 9.35 15.41
C ILE A 91 20.35 8.29 15.07
N LEU A 92 20.23 7.69 13.88
CA LEU A 92 21.10 6.59 13.45
C LEU A 92 22.54 7.05 13.21
N LEU A 93 22.72 8.29 12.74
CA LEU A 93 24.05 8.85 12.43
C LEU A 93 24.62 9.71 13.56
N SER A 94 23.89 9.95 14.67
CA SER A 94 24.27 10.88 15.74
C SER A 94 25.56 10.48 16.46
N ASP A 95 25.84 9.21 16.59
CA ASP A 95 26.98 8.67 17.34
C ASP A 95 28.18 8.30 16.43
N LEU A 96 28.05 8.54 15.10
CA LEU A 96 29.10 8.22 14.15
C LEU A 96 30.06 9.41 13.95
N GLU A 97 31.35 9.11 13.86
CA GLU A 97 32.35 10.10 13.47
C GLU A 97 32.18 10.50 11.99
N PRO A 98 32.61 11.73 11.61
CA PRO A 98 32.44 12.23 10.24
C PRO A 98 32.97 11.31 9.14
N HIS A 99 34.02 10.54 9.41
CA HIS A 99 34.59 9.60 8.43
C HIS A 99 33.79 8.28 8.33
N GLU A 100 32.96 7.96 9.34
CA GLU A 100 32.13 6.74 9.37
C GLU A 100 30.74 6.95 8.77
N ILE A 101 30.29 8.21 8.60
CA ILE A 101 28.95 8.54 8.10
C ILE A 101 28.65 7.88 6.75
N SER A 102 29.65 7.83 5.86
CA SER A 102 29.49 7.20 4.55
C SER A 102 29.23 5.69 4.65
N ALA A 103 30.00 5.02 5.49
CA ALA A 103 29.83 3.58 5.73
C ALA A 103 28.49 3.30 6.47
N GLY A 104 28.16 4.09 7.47
CA GLY A 104 26.90 3.99 8.22
C GLY A 104 25.67 4.20 7.34
N SER A 105 25.68 5.18 6.46
CA SER A 105 24.59 5.43 5.52
C SER A 105 24.45 4.32 4.48
N GLY A 106 25.55 3.73 4.02
CA GLY A 106 25.55 2.55 3.17
C GLY A 106 24.92 1.33 3.84
N LEU A 107 25.34 1.04 5.08
CA LEU A 107 24.79 -0.05 5.87
C LEU A 107 23.29 0.13 6.14
N MET A 108 22.87 1.35 6.49
CA MET A 108 21.44 1.69 6.66
C MET A 108 20.65 1.40 5.39
N THR A 109 21.15 1.84 4.24
CA THR A 109 20.47 1.61 2.95
C THR A 109 20.37 0.13 2.63
N PHE A 110 21.41 -0.64 2.92
CA PHE A 110 21.43 -2.09 2.75
C PHE A 110 20.34 -2.77 3.63
N VAL A 111 20.34 -2.49 4.94
CA VAL A 111 19.37 -3.06 5.88
C VAL A 111 17.95 -2.67 5.50
N ARG A 112 17.72 -1.41 5.12
CA ARG A 112 16.42 -0.92 4.67
C ARG A 112 15.93 -1.66 3.42
N THR A 113 16.81 -1.88 2.46
CA THR A 113 16.47 -2.58 1.21
C THR A 113 16.13 -4.05 1.49
N LEU A 114 16.93 -4.73 2.33
CA LEU A 114 16.64 -6.07 2.76
C LEU A 114 15.28 -6.16 3.49
N GLY A 115 15.08 -5.31 4.49
CA GLY A 115 13.82 -5.26 5.24
C GLY A 115 12.61 -4.97 4.33
N GLY A 116 12.77 -4.06 3.38
CA GLY A 116 11.75 -3.76 2.38
C GLY A 116 11.41 -4.97 1.49
N SER A 117 12.41 -5.71 1.05
CA SER A 117 12.22 -6.92 0.24
C SER A 117 11.48 -8.02 1.01
N PHE A 118 11.86 -8.26 2.26
CA PHE A 118 11.15 -9.20 3.14
C PHE A 118 9.71 -8.77 3.38
N ALA A 119 9.47 -7.51 3.71
CA ALA A 119 8.14 -6.98 3.95
C ALA A 119 7.25 -7.08 2.70
N ALA A 120 7.79 -6.76 1.51
CA ALA A 120 7.07 -6.90 0.26
C ALA A 120 6.70 -8.36 -0.03
N SER A 121 7.63 -9.30 0.15
CA SER A 121 7.39 -10.73 -0.05
C SER A 121 6.32 -11.27 0.89
N LEU A 122 6.41 -10.94 2.19
CA LEU A 122 5.41 -11.36 3.18
C LEU A 122 4.02 -10.78 2.90
N THR A 123 3.97 -9.51 2.53
CA THR A 123 2.70 -8.84 2.19
C THR A 123 2.08 -9.46 0.96
N THR A 124 2.85 -9.70 -0.09
CA THR A 124 2.37 -10.34 -1.32
C THR A 124 1.90 -11.76 -1.06
N TYR A 125 2.64 -12.52 -0.27
CA TYR A 125 2.25 -13.88 0.14
C TYR A 125 0.93 -13.88 0.93
N ALA A 126 0.81 -13.02 1.95
CA ALA A 126 -0.41 -12.91 2.74
C ALA A 126 -1.61 -12.47 1.89
N TRP A 127 -1.39 -11.57 0.94
CA TRP A 127 -2.41 -11.15 0.00
C TRP A 127 -2.87 -12.30 -0.90
N SER A 128 -1.93 -13.03 -1.52
CA SER A 128 -2.27 -14.16 -2.41
C SER A 128 -3.01 -15.27 -1.67
N GLN A 129 -2.61 -15.58 -0.44
CA GLN A 129 -3.30 -16.57 0.41
C GLN A 129 -4.74 -16.15 0.72
N ARG A 130 -4.94 -14.89 1.13
CA ARG A 130 -6.29 -14.39 1.39
C ARG A 130 -7.16 -14.39 0.15
N THR A 131 -6.62 -13.97 -0.99
CA THR A 131 -7.33 -14.01 -2.27
C THR A 131 -7.75 -15.43 -2.61
N ALA A 132 -6.86 -16.42 -2.48
CA ALA A 132 -7.17 -17.81 -2.75
C ALA A 132 -8.28 -18.35 -1.83
N VAL A 133 -8.24 -18.02 -0.53
CA VAL A 133 -9.28 -18.44 0.43
C VAL A 133 -10.64 -17.82 0.08
N HIS A 134 -10.68 -16.51 -0.21
CA HIS A 134 -11.93 -15.86 -0.60
C HIS A 134 -12.48 -16.38 -1.92
N HIS A 135 -11.61 -16.66 -2.90
CA HIS A 135 -12.01 -17.31 -4.15
C HIS A 135 -12.64 -18.68 -3.89
N ALA A 136 -12.01 -19.51 -3.08
CA ALA A 136 -12.54 -20.84 -2.74
C ALA A 136 -13.92 -20.75 -2.05
N GLN A 137 -14.08 -19.82 -1.11
CA GLN A 137 -15.35 -19.58 -0.41
C GLN A 137 -16.46 -19.10 -1.35
N LEU A 138 -16.14 -18.16 -2.26
CA LEU A 138 -17.09 -17.66 -3.25
C LEU A 138 -17.50 -18.76 -4.23
N THR A 139 -16.54 -19.55 -4.70
CA THR A 139 -16.81 -20.66 -5.63
C THR A 139 -17.69 -21.74 -4.98
N GLU A 140 -17.46 -22.04 -3.70
CA GLU A 140 -18.27 -23.01 -2.97
C GLU A 140 -19.72 -22.52 -2.77
N HIS A 141 -19.90 -21.22 -2.51
CA HIS A 141 -21.25 -20.62 -2.39
C HIS A 141 -21.98 -20.54 -3.72
N ILE A 142 -21.28 -20.28 -4.82
CA ILE A 142 -21.85 -20.21 -6.16
C ILE A 142 -22.20 -21.62 -6.71
N ALA A 143 -21.39 -22.62 -6.39
CA ALA A 143 -21.56 -23.98 -6.91
C ALA A 143 -22.70 -24.75 -6.21
N ALA A 144 -23.10 -24.36 -5.00
CA ALA A 144 -23.86 -25.28 -4.17
C ALA A 144 -25.38 -25.13 -4.23
N THR A 145 -26.02 -23.95 -4.48
CA THR A 145 -27.44 -23.93 -4.04
C THR A 145 -28.38 -22.88 -4.66
N ASP A 146 -27.98 -22.06 -5.61
CA ASP A 146 -28.91 -21.02 -6.11
C ASP A 146 -29.34 -21.22 -7.58
N PRO A 147 -30.62 -21.59 -7.84
CA PRO A 147 -31.14 -21.75 -9.21
C PRO A 147 -31.05 -20.47 -10.05
N SER A 148 -31.05 -19.29 -9.41
CA SER A 148 -30.91 -18.00 -10.11
C SER A 148 -29.52 -17.79 -10.68
N ILE A 149 -28.50 -18.30 -10.01
CA ILE A 149 -27.09 -18.25 -10.48
C ILE A 149 -26.90 -19.20 -11.66
N LEU A 150 -27.50 -20.39 -11.61
CA LEU A 150 -27.51 -21.33 -12.72
C LEU A 150 -28.17 -20.73 -13.96
N GLU A 151 -29.24 -19.97 -13.81
CA GLU A 151 -29.90 -19.26 -14.93
C GLU A 151 -28.98 -18.15 -15.50
N HIS A 152 -28.28 -17.40 -14.67
CA HIS A 152 -27.33 -16.40 -15.10
C HIS A 152 -26.11 -17.04 -15.81
N VAL A 153 -25.54 -18.10 -15.25
CA VAL A 153 -24.42 -18.85 -15.82
C VAL A 153 -24.81 -19.46 -17.18
N THR A 154 -25.99 -20.02 -17.30
CA THR A 154 -26.47 -20.56 -18.58
C THR A 154 -26.76 -19.47 -19.60
N ARG A 155 -27.24 -18.31 -19.15
CA ARG A 155 -27.51 -17.15 -20.02
C ARG A 155 -26.22 -16.56 -20.63
N TYR A 156 -25.17 -16.39 -19.82
CA TYR A 156 -23.87 -15.89 -20.30
C TYR A 156 -23.04 -16.96 -21.02
N GLY A 157 -23.21 -18.22 -20.70
CA GLY A 157 -22.54 -19.36 -21.35
C GLY A 157 -23.16 -19.85 -22.61
N GLY A 158 -24.30 -19.26 -23.07
CA GLY A 158 -25.01 -19.73 -24.26
C GLY A 158 -25.54 -21.17 -24.14
N GLY A 159 -25.84 -21.63 -22.93
CA GLY A 159 -26.31 -22.99 -22.62
C GLY A 159 -25.21 -23.95 -22.18
N ASP A 160 -23.95 -23.53 -22.17
CA ASP A 160 -22.81 -24.33 -21.72
C ASP A 160 -22.40 -23.89 -20.32
N LEU A 161 -22.63 -24.74 -19.31
CA LEU A 161 -22.32 -24.49 -17.89
C LEU A 161 -20.81 -24.25 -17.65
N GLN A 162 -19.95 -24.93 -18.39
CA GLN A 162 -18.49 -24.76 -18.25
C GLN A 162 -18.02 -23.40 -18.75
N ARG A 163 -18.57 -22.95 -19.88
CA ARG A 163 -18.28 -21.60 -20.42
C ARG A 163 -18.84 -20.50 -19.54
N GLY A 164 -20.09 -20.67 -19.05
CA GLY A 164 -20.69 -19.71 -18.13
C GLY A 164 -19.92 -19.58 -16.82
N ALA A 165 -19.46 -20.67 -16.24
CA ALA A 165 -18.63 -20.66 -15.05
C ALA A 165 -17.28 -19.95 -15.29
N ALA A 166 -16.62 -20.20 -16.43
CA ALA A 166 -15.38 -19.54 -16.79
C ALA A 166 -15.55 -18.01 -16.99
N VAL A 167 -16.68 -17.57 -17.55
CA VAL A 167 -16.99 -16.14 -17.70
C VAL A 167 -17.21 -15.49 -16.32
N VAL A 168 -17.97 -16.12 -15.43
CA VAL A 168 -18.19 -15.63 -14.06
C VAL A 168 -16.86 -15.60 -13.29
N GLU A 169 -16.03 -16.61 -13.43
CA GLU A 169 -14.69 -16.65 -12.82
C GLU A 169 -13.78 -15.53 -13.35
N SER A 170 -13.87 -15.21 -14.65
CA SER A 170 -13.11 -14.09 -15.23
C SER A 170 -13.62 -12.71 -14.79
N MET A 171 -14.86 -12.59 -14.35
CA MET A 171 -15.43 -11.34 -13.81
C MET A 171 -15.07 -11.12 -12.33
N ILE A 172 -14.68 -12.18 -11.62
CA ILE A 172 -14.31 -12.14 -10.20
C ILE A 172 -12.79 -11.93 -10.03
N THR A 173 -11.99 -12.19 -11.08
CA THR A 173 -10.53 -11.97 -11.10
C THR A 173 -10.17 -10.58 -11.57
#